data_9cc0067b9e10777602674cb5fd99cfa6
#
_entry.id   9cc0067b9e10777602674cb5fd99cfa6
#
_cell.length_a   1.000
_cell.length_b   1.000
_cell.length_c   1.000
_cell.angle_alpha   90.00
_cell.angle_beta   90.00
_cell.angle_gamma   90.00
#
_symmetry.space_group_name_H-M   'P 1'
#
loop_
_entity.id
_entity.type
_entity.pdbx_description
1 polymer ?
#
loop_
_entity_poly.entity_id
_entity_poly.type
_entity_poly.pdbx_seq_one_letter_code
_entity_poly.pdbx_strand_id
1 'polypeptide(L)'
;MKKKLIVFACFLLVSLSCLPQLPVRLNERSVVLNTSTGALKGKMVTPNQESGYPVVLIIPGSGPTDMDGNSAALPGKNNSLKYLAEGLAGKGIASLRYDKRGIASSASAGKDEYSMRFEDGIKDARGWIDYLSRDKRISGIYVLGHSEGALVGMAASV
;
A
#
# COMPACT_ATOMS: atom_id res chain seq x y z
N MET A 1 28.84 -23.48 45.80
CA MET A 1 27.38 -23.30 45.55
C MET A 1 27.02 -21.97 44.91
N LYS A 2 27.86 -21.32 44.09
CA LYS A 2 27.57 -19.99 43.47
C LYS A 2 27.35 -20.01 41.95
N LYS A 3 27.41 -21.18 41.30
CA LYS A 3 27.27 -21.29 39.82
C LYS A 3 25.84 -21.56 39.29
N LYS A 4 24.88 -21.92 40.16
CA LYS A 4 23.50 -22.23 39.70
C LYS A 4 22.58 -21.02 39.60
N LEU A 5 22.91 -19.89 40.21
CA LEU A 5 22.04 -18.69 40.19
C LEU A 5 22.13 -17.89 38.88
N ILE A 6 23.30 -17.94 38.21
CA ILE A 6 23.53 -17.18 36.97
C ILE A 6 22.77 -17.78 35.77
N VAL A 7 22.60 -19.11 35.74
CA VAL A 7 21.87 -19.79 34.64
C VAL A 7 20.37 -19.52 34.69
N PHE A 8 19.79 -19.33 35.89
CA PHE A 8 18.37 -19.05 36.03
C PHE A 8 18.00 -17.62 35.62
N ALA A 9 18.89 -16.65 35.84
CA ALA A 9 18.68 -15.25 35.43
C ALA A 9 18.77 -15.06 33.91
N CYS A 10 19.61 -15.84 33.21
CA CYS A 10 19.69 -15.82 31.75
C CYS A 10 18.43 -16.38 31.08
N PHE A 11 17.80 -17.41 31.65
CA PHE A 11 16.55 -17.98 31.11
C PHE A 11 15.35 -17.06 31.28
N LEU A 12 15.30 -16.26 32.35
CA LEU A 12 14.23 -15.31 32.59
C LEU A 12 14.29 -14.10 31.66
N LEU A 13 15.50 -13.68 31.25
CA LEU A 13 15.69 -12.56 30.30
C LEU A 13 15.35 -12.91 28.85
N VAL A 14 15.50 -14.18 28.46
CA VAL A 14 15.14 -14.65 27.11
C VAL A 14 13.61 -14.81 26.94
N SER A 15 12.89 -15.10 28.00
CA SER A 15 11.42 -15.24 27.95
C SER A 15 10.67 -13.91 27.87
N LEU A 16 11.32 -12.77 28.20
CA LEU A 16 10.70 -11.45 28.13
C LEU A 16 10.70 -10.84 26.71
N SER A 17 11.51 -11.38 25.79
CA SER A 17 11.62 -10.88 24.41
C SER A 17 10.57 -11.47 23.45
N CYS A 18 9.70 -12.36 23.91
CA CYS A 18 8.64 -12.99 23.10
C CYS A 18 7.23 -12.54 23.54
N LEU A 19 7.09 -11.28 23.94
CA LEU A 19 5.73 -10.74 24.11
C LEU A 19 5.07 -10.62 22.73
N PRO A 20 3.88 -11.18 22.53
CA PRO A 20 3.15 -10.99 21.28
C PRO A 20 2.94 -9.49 21.07
N GLN A 21 3.40 -8.97 19.94
CA GLN A 21 3.10 -7.59 19.56
C GLN A 21 1.59 -7.46 19.51
N LEU A 22 1.03 -6.55 20.32
CA LEU A 22 -0.37 -6.21 20.23
C LEU A 22 -0.70 -5.85 18.76
N PRO A 23 -1.86 -6.29 18.25
CA PRO A 23 -2.25 -5.97 16.88
C PRO A 23 -2.24 -4.45 16.70
N VAL A 24 -1.43 -3.96 15.77
CA VAL A 24 -1.37 -2.55 15.43
C VAL A 24 -2.75 -2.15 14.90
N ARG A 25 -3.41 -1.22 15.58
CA ARG A 25 -4.69 -0.69 15.11
C ARG A 25 -4.43 0.14 13.86
N LEU A 26 -4.78 -0.40 12.71
CA LEU A 26 -4.59 0.26 11.42
C LEU A 26 -5.79 1.17 11.13
N ASN A 27 -5.51 2.39 10.72
CA ASN A 27 -6.53 3.32 10.25
C ASN A 27 -6.62 3.21 8.72
N GLU A 28 -7.52 2.34 8.22
CA GLU A 28 -7.79 2.20 6.79
C GLU A 28 -9.03 3.01 6.42
N ARG A 29 -8.94 3.82 5.35
CA ARG A 29 -10.07 4.56 4.78
C ARG A 29 -10.11 4.42 3.27
N SER A 30 -11.31 4.41 2.70
CA SER A 30 -11.51 4.50 1.25
C SER A 30 -11.20 5.90 0.75
N VAL A 31 -10.60 5.98 -0.44
CA VAL A 31 -10.26 7.21 -1.14
C VAL A 31 -10.70 7.10 -2.60
N VAL A 32 -10.97 8.25 -3.21
CA VAL A 32 -11.44 8.33 -4.60
C VAL A 32 -10.66 9.42 -5.33
N LEU A 33 -10.16 9.08 -6.52
CA LEU A 33 -9.60 10.02 -7.47
C LEU A 33 -10.54 10.14 -8.68
N ASN A 34 -11.14 11.30 -8.88
CA ASN A 34 -11.97 11.56 -10.05
C ASN A 34 -11.08 11.86 -11.26
N THR A 35 -11.32 11.15 -12.35
CA THR A 35 -10.66 11.33 -13.65
C THR A 35 -11.67 11.69 -14.73
N SER A 36 -11.22 12.07 -15.90
CA SER A 36 -12.10 12.40 -17.04
C SER A 36 -12.94 11.22 -17.54
N THR A 37 -12.56 9.98 -17.21
CA THR A 37 -13.26 8.76 -17.66
C THR A 37 -14.01 8.05 -16.53
N GLY A 38 -13.91 8.53 -15.30
CA GLY A 38 -14.58 7.94 -14.14
C GLY A 38 -13.74 8.01 -12.88
N ALA A 39 -14.24 7.41 -11.81
CA ALA A 39 -13.63 7.44 -10.50
C ALA A 39 -12.71 6.22 -10.28
N LEU A 40 -11.47 6.48 -9.95
CA LEU A 40 -10.55 5.45 -9.44
C LEU A 40 -10.71 5.36 -7.93
N LYS A 41 -10.83 4.14 -7.44
CA LYS A 41 -11.02 3.86 -6.01
C LYS A 41 -9.77 3.24 -5.42
N GLY A 42 -9.45 3.64 -4.21
CA GLY A 42 -8.30 3.16 -3.47
C GLY A 42 -8.55 3.09 -1.98
N LYS A 43 -7.55 2.61 -1.27
CA LYS A 43 -7.51 2.54 0.18
C LYS A 43 -6.23 3.19 0.67
N MET A 44 -6.37 4.06 1.65
CA MET A 44 -5.26 4.64 2.38
C MET A 44 -5.19 4.04 3.77
N VAL A 45 -4.03 3.51 4.12
CA VAL A 45 -3.71 3.05 5.48
C VAL A 45 -2.76 4.06 6.09
N THR A 46 -3.10 4.56 7.28
CA THR A 46 -2.23 5.50 8.00
C THR A 46 -1.74 4.88 9.31
N PRO A 47 -0.52 5.20 9.74
CA PRO A 47 -0.02 4.81 11.06
C PRO A 47 -0.85 5.51 12.14
N ASN A 48 -0.71 5.04 13.38
CA ASN A 48 -1.32 5.67 14.55
C ASN A 48 -0.53 6.92 14.99
N GLN A 49 -0.38 7.86 14.06
CA GLN A 49 0.38 9.11 14.19
C GLN A 49 -0.42 10.21 13.51
N GLU A 50 -0.51 11.39 14.13
CA GLU A 50 -1.37 12.48 13.63
C GLU A 50 -0.84 13.13 12.36
N SER A 51 0.48 13.33 12.26
CA SER A 51 1.14 13.98 11.11
C SER A 51 2.62 13.64 11.03
N GLY A 52 3.29 14.11 9.97
CA GLY A 52 4.72 13.94 9.78
C GLY A 52 5.14 12.53 9.31
N TYR A 53 4.20 11.71 8.84
CA TYR A 53 4.51 10.38 8.31
C TYR A 53 4.80 10.41 6.81
N PRO A 54 5.75 9.62 6.32
CA PRO A 54 5.91 9.39 4.89
C PRO A 54 4.77 8.51 4.35
N VAL A 55 4.49 8.61 3.05
CA VAL A 55 3.49 7.78 2.39
C VAL A 55 4.08 7.07 1.18
N VAL A 56 3.67 5.83 0.97
CA VAL A 56 4.01 5.02 -0.21
C VAL A 56 2.77 4.86 -1.09
N LEU A 57 2.84 5.35 -2.33
CA LEU A 57 1.88 5.00 -3.38
C LEU A 57 2.25 3.62 -3.92
N ILE A 58 1.36 2.64 -3.75
CA ILE A 58 1.56 1.26 -4.21
C ILE A 58 0.82 1.06 -5.52
N ILE A 59 1.55 0.73 -6.59
CA ILE A 59 1.02 0.53 -7.95
C ILE A 59 1.05 -0.97 -8.27
N PRO A 60 -0.11 -1.62 -8.54
CA PRO A 60 -0.16 -3.03 -8.86
C PRO A 60 0.47 -3.33 -10.24
N GLY A 61 0.77 -4.61 -10.48
CA GLY A 61 1.29 -5.10 -11.76
C GLY A 61 0.26 -5.14 -12.88
N SER A 62 0.67 -5.69 -14.03
CA SER A 62 -0.14 -5.86 -15.23
C SER A 62 -1.37 -6.77 -15.02
N GLY A 63 -2.23 -6.82 -16.03
CA GLY A 63 -3.43 -7.68 -16.05
C GLY A 63 -4.51 -7.26 -15.03
N PRO A 64 -5.48 -8.13 -14.74
CA PRO A 64 -6.61 -7.84 -13.87
C PRO A 64 -6.26 -7.95 -12.38
N THR A 65 -5.17 -7.27 -11.97
CA THR A 65 -4.66 -7.25 -10.60
C THR A 65 -5.29 -6.08 -9.83
N ASP A 66 -5.97 -6.40 -8.72
CA ASP A 66 -6.62 -5.43 -7.84
C ASP A 66 -5.62 -4.72 -6.90
N MET A 67 -6.12 -3.74 -6.13
CA MET A 67 -5.31 -2.98 -5.17
C MET A 67 -4.72 -3.81 -4.03
N ASP A 68 -5.28 -4.97 -3.75
CA ASP A 68 -4.81 -5.87 -2.70
C ASP A 68 -3.74 -6.86 -3.23
N GLY A 69 -3.50 -6.87 -4.55
CA GLY A 69 -2.53 -7.74 -5.23
C GLY A 69 -3.12 -9.06 -5.72
N ASN A 70 -4.45 -9.20 -5.72
CA ASN A 70 -5.12 -10.40 -6.22
C ASN A 70 -5.40 -10.25 -7.72
N SER A 71 -5.25 -11.33 -8.46
CA SER A 71 -5.56 -11.36 -9.89
C SER A 71 -6.88 -12.11 -10.13
N ALA A 72 -7.80 -11.50 -10.89
CA ALA A 72 -9.02 -12.17 -11.30
C ALA A 72 -8.76 -13.36 -12.27
N ALA A 73 -7.57 -13.44 -12.85
CA ALA A 73 -7.17 -14.56 -13.74
C ALA A 73 -6.60 -15.77 -12.97
N LEU A 74 -6.40 -15.66 -11.65
CA LEU A 74 -5.80 -16.74 -10.85
C LEU A 74 -6.74 -17.16 -9.71
N PRO A 75 -6.74 -18.43 -9.33
CA PRO A 75 -7.51 -18.89 -8.19
C PRO A 75 -6.91 -18.39 -6.87
N GLY A 76 -7.79 -18.07 -5.92
CA GLY A 76 -7.41 -17.66 -4.57
C GLY A 76 -7.03 -16.18 -4.46
N LYS A 77 -6.72 -15.77 -3.22
CA LYS A 77 -6.30 -14.42 -2.87
C LYS A 77 -5.02 -14.48 -2.05
N ASN A 78 -3.96 -13.80 -2.53
CA ASN A 78 -2.70 -13.71 -1.80
C ASN A 78 -2.59 -12.43 -0.95
N ASN A 79 -3.37 -11.40 -1.28
CA ASN A 79 -3.41 -10.10 -0.60
C ASN A 79 -2.02 -9.46 -0.37
N SER A 80 -1.06 -9.71 -1.26
CA SER A 80 0.34 -9.33 -1.08
C SER A 80 0.52 -7.82 -0.88
N LEU A 81 -0.17 -7.00 -1.67
CA LEU A 81 -0.08 -5.54 -1.56
C LEU A 81 -0.82 -5.01 -0.33
N LYS A 82 -1.90 -5.68 0.08
CA LYS A 82 -2.59 -5.37 1.34
C LYS A 82 -1.68 -5.63 2.54
N TYR A 83 -1.06 -6.79 2.63
CA TYR A 83 -0.14 -7.12 3.73
C TYR A 83 1.08 -6.20 3.76
N LEU A 84 1.57 -5.79 2.58
CA LEU A 84 2.63 -4.78 2.49
C LEU A 84 2.18 -3.44 3.10
N ALA A 85 0.97 -2.96 2.75
CA ALA A 85 0.41 -1.73 3.29
C ALA A 85 0.24 -1.78 4.82
N GLU A 86 -0.25 -2.90 5.34
CA GLU A 86 -0.39 -3.14 6.78
C GLU A 86 0.97 -3.17 7.50
N GLY A 87 1.96 -3.83 6.90
CA GLY A 87 3.33 -3.88 7.42
C GLY A 87 4.01 -2.51 7.47
N LEU A 88 3.82 -1.68 6.43
CA LEU A 88 4.31 -0.31 6.37
C LEU A 88 3.71 0.55 7.49
N ALA A 89 2.39 0.47 7.69
CA ALA A 89 1.70 1.23 8.73
C ALA A 89 2.21 0.86 10.13
N GLY A 90 2.52 -0.41 10.37
CA GLY A 90 3.15 -0.89 11.60
C GLY A 90 4.56 -0.31 11.84
N LYS A 91 5.19 0.27 10.81
CA LYS A 91 6.50 0.95 10.86
C LYS A 91 6.39 2.47 10.78
N GLY A 92 5.20 3.04 10.95
CA GLY A 92 5.00 4.48 10.90
C GLY A 92 4.95 5.07 9.49
N ILE A 93 4.77 4.24 8.45
CA ILE A 93 4.71 4.64 7.05
C ILE A 93 3.29 4.46 6.54
N ALA A 94 2.66 5.53 6.07
CA ALA A 94 1.36 5.44 5.41
C ALA A 94 1.49 4.80 4.03
N SER A 95 0.39 4.30 3.50
CA SER A 95 0.33 3.81 2.12
C SER A 95 -1.00 4.11 1.47
N LEU A 96 -0.98 4.29 0.16
CA LEU A 96 -2.16 4.34 -0.69
C LEU A 96 -2.02 3.27 -1.77
N ARG A 97 -3.00 2.38 -1.86
CA ARG A 97 -3.13 1.40 -2.94
C ARG A 97 -4.47 1.60 -3.65
N TYR A 98 -4.52 1.37 -4.93
CA TYR A 98 -5.73 1.65 -5.73
C TYR A 98 -5.96 0.59 -6.80
N ASP A 99 -7.23 0.41 -7.18
CA ASP A 99 -7.58 -0.38 -8.35
C ASP A 99 -7.32 0.43 -9.61
N LYS A 100 -6.58 -0.15 -10.55
CA LYS A 100 -6.36 0.45 -11.86
C LYS A 100 -7.70 0.67 -12.57
N ARG A 101 -7.74 1.61 -13.51
CA ARG A 101 -8.93 1.82 -14.33
C ARG A 101 -9.37 0.53 -15.03
N GLY A 102 -10.65 0.25 -15.06
CA GLY A 102 -11.20 -0.98 -15.60
C GLY A 102 -11.12 -2.19 -14.69
N ILE A 103 -10.49 -2.09 -13.51
CA ILE A 103 -10.24 -3.22 -12.59
C ILE A 103 -11.04 -3.07 -11.30
N ALA A 104 -11.61 -4.18 -10.84
CA ALA A 104 -12.28 -4.32 -9.55
C ALA A 104 -13.21 -3.14 -9.22
N SER A 105 -12.97 -2.39 -8.14
CA SER A 105 -13.83 -1.28 -7.73
C SER A 105 -13.75 -0.05 -8.64
N SER A 106 -12.73 0.04 -9.52
CA SER A 106 -12.55 1.08 -10.54
C SER A 106 -13.01 0.63 -11.93
N ALA A 107 -13.81 -0.45 -12.04
CA ALA A 107 -14.25 -1.00 -13.31
C ALA A 107 -14.95 0.04 -14.19
N SER A 108 -15.80 0.90 -13.61
CA SER A 108 -16.53 1.94 -14.32
C SER A 108 -15.67 3.09 -14.87
N ALA A 109 -14.41 3.20 -14.42
CA ALA A 109 -13.47 4.20 -14.94
C ALA A 109 -12.70 3.69 -16.16
N GLY A 110 -12.79 2.39 -16.48
CA GLY A 110 -12.21 1.79 -17.67
C GLY A 110 -12.92 2.27 -18.92
N LYS A 111 -12.13 2.46 -19.97
CA LYS A 111 -12.61 2.45 -21.36
C LYS A 111 -12.62 1.00 -21.84
N ASP A 112 -12.99 0.78 -23.11
CA ASP A 112 -12.74 -0.54 -23.71
C ASP A 112 -11.24 -0.88 -23.66
N GLU A 113 -10.93 -2.16 -23.60
CA GLU A 113 -9.57 -2.66 -23.44
C GLU A 113 -8.62 -2.21 -24.56
N TYR A 114 -9.13 -2.09 -25.78
CA TYR A 114 -8.34 -1.69 -26.96
C TYR A 114 -7.93 -0.21 -26.92
N SER A 115 -8.67 0.64 -26.23
CA SER A 115 -8.39 2.08 -26.12
C SER A 115 -7.53 2.44 -24.91
N MET A 116 -7.25 1.48 -24.01
CA MET A 116 -6.36 1.71 -22.86
C MET A 116 -4.91 1.80 -23.30
N ARG A 117 -4.18 2.76 -22.76
CA ARG A 117 -2.77 3.02 -23.06
C ARG A 117 -1.94 3.03 -21.76
N PHE A 118 -0.68 2.69 -21.89
CA PHE A 118 0.28 2.75 -20.80
C PHE A 118 0.34 4.14 -20.14
N GLU A 119 0.22 5.20 -20.96
CA GLU A 119 0.18 6.58 -20.51
C GLU A 119 -1.05 6.92 -19.64
N ASP A 120 -2.13 6.17 -19.77
CA ASP A 120 -3.30 6.34 -18.88
C ASP A 120 -2.92 5.91 -17.45
N GLY A 121 -2.15 4.84 -17.29
CA GLY A 121 -1.61 4.41 -16.01
C GLY A 121 -0.66 5.43 -15.37
N ILE A 122 0.19 6.07 -16.19
CA ILE A 122 1.09 7.14 -15.73
C ILE A 122 0.29 8.36 -15.26
N LYS A 123 -0.72 8.77 -16.00
CA LYS A 123 -1.62 9.87 -15.61
C LYS A 123 -2.37 9.57 -14.30
N ASP A 124 -2.83 8.35 -14.14
CA ASP A 124 -3.49 7.93 -12.91
C ASP A 124 -2.55 7.97 -11.71
N ALA A 125 -1.33 7.45 -11.86
CA ALA A 125 -0.33 7.49 -10.82
C ALA A 125 0.06 8.94 -10.44
N ARG A 126 0.24 9.84 -11.42
CA ARG A 126 0.44 11.28 -11.19
C ARG A 126 -0.74 11.91 -10.45
N GLY A 127 -1.96 11.59 -10.85
CA GLY A 127 -3.17 12.07 -10.16
C GLY A 127 -3.21 11.63 -8.68
N TRP A 128 -2.78 10.42 -8.37
CA TRP A 128 -2.66 9.96 -6.99
C TRP A 128 -1.50 10.65 -6.23
N ILE A 129 -0.36 10.92 -6.88
CA ILE A 129 0.72 11.70 -6.29
C ILE A 129 0.22 13.11 -5.95
N ASP A 130 -0.49 13.77 -6.87
CA ASP A 130 -1.10 15.07 -6.66
C ASP A 130 -2.15 15.06 -5.55
N TYR A 131 -2.93 13.98 -5.45
CA TYR A 131 -3.89 13.79 -4.37
C TYR A 131 -3.18 13.75 -3.01
N LEU A 132 -2.10 12.98 -2.92
CA LEU A 132 -1.30 12.82 -1.69
C LEU A 132 -0.57 14.11 -1.30
N SER A 133 -0.08 14.89 -2.27
CA SER A 133 0.67 16.14 -2.02
C SER A 133 -0.15 17.23 -1.33
N ARG A 134 -1.49 17.14 -1.41
CA ARG A 134 -2.40 18.08 -0.75
C ARG A 134 -2.62 17.80 0.73
N ASP A 135 -2.25 16.61 1.21
CA ASP A 135 -2.39 16.24 2.62
C ASP A 135 -1.17 16.72 3.42
N LYS A 136 -1.34 17.80 4.18
CA LYS A 136 -0.27 18.44 4.98
C LYS A 136 0.29 17.55 6.09
N ARG A 137 -0.33 16.41 6.37
CA ARG A 137 0.17 15.44 7.36
C ARG A 137 1.29 14.58 6.79
N ILE A 138 1.45 14.55 5.46
CA ILE A 138 2.44 13.75 4.76
C ILE A 138 3.77 14.51 4.70
N SER A 139 4.84 13.88 5.19
CA SER A 139 6.19 14.44 5.18
C SER A 139 6.99 14.15 3.89
N GLY A 140 6.60 13.13 3.15
CA GLY A 140 7.24 12.75 1.88
C GLY A 140 6.44 11.67 1.17
N ILE A 141 6.50 11.67 -0.17
CA ILE A 141 5.79 10.71 -1.03
C ILE A 141 6.81 9.82 -1.72
N TYR A 142 6.62 8.54 -1.61
CA TYR A 142 7.40 7.49 -2.27
C TYR A 142 6.50 6.66 -3.17
N VAL A 143 7.06 6.12 -4.24
CA VAL A 143 6.32 5.27 -5.18
C VAL A 143 6.92 3.87 -5.16
N LEU A 144 6.07 2.86 -5.01
CA LEU A 144 6.42 1.46 -5.08
C LEU A 144 5.55 0.80 -6.15
N GLY A 145 6.17 0.25 -7.16
CA GLY A 145 5.48 -0.48 -8.23
C GLY A 145 5.86 -1.96 -8.25
N HIS A 146 4.88 -2.81 -8.47
CA HIS A 146 5.10 -4.23 -8.73
C HIS A 146 5.05 -4.49 -10.24
N SER A 147 6.07 -5.15 -10.81
CA SER A 147 6.12 -5.51 -12.23
C SER A 147 5.92 -4.27 -13.14
N GLU A 148 4.90 -4.27 -14.03
CA GLU A 148 4.53 -3.10 -14.86
C GLU A 148 4.33 -1.83 -14.03
N GLY A 149 3.77 -1.96 -12.83
CA GLY A 149 3.60 -0.83 -11.91
C GLY A 149 4.90 -0.12 -11.56
N ALA A 150 6.06 -0.81 -11.62
CA ALA A 150 7.37 -0.18 -11.42
C ALA A 150 7.70 0.78 -12.57
N LEU A 151 7.42 0.40 -13.82
CA LEU A 151 7.62 1.26 -15.00
C LEU A 151 6.69 2.48 -14.95
N VAL A 152 5.41 2.25 -14.61
CA VAL A 152 4.43 3.32 -14.40
C VAL A 152 4.90 4.28 -13.32
N GLY A 153 5.36 3.76 -12.19
CA GLY A 153 5.84 4.54 -11.06
C GLY A 153 7.06 5.39 -11.41
N MET A 154 8.05 4.83 -12.08
CA MET A 154 9.22 5.57 -12.55
C MET A 154 8.82 6.72 -13.49
N ALA A 155 7.96 6.46 -14.48
CA ALA A 155 7.51 7.47 -15.43
C ALA A 155 6.59 8.55 -14.78
N ALA A 156 5.89 8.22 -13.70
CA ALA A 156 5.04 9.17 -12.99
C ALA A 156 5.82 10.09 -12.02
N SER A 157 7.03 9.69 -11.62
CA SER A 157 7.85 10.39 -10.61
C SER A 157 8.78 11.47 -11.18
N VAL A 158 8.80 11.66 -12.50
CA VAL A 158 9.58 12.66 -13.23
C VAL A 158 8.75 13.86 -13.68
#